data_d12624cd494ca24c07d17d1e171c1517
#
_entry.id   d12624cd494ca24c07d17d1e171c1517
#
_cell.length_a   1.000
_cell.length_b   1.000
_cell.length_c   1.000
_cell.angle_alpha   90.00
_cell.angle_beta   90.00
_cell.angle_gamma   90.00
#
_symmetry.space_group_name_H-M   'P 1'
#
loop_
_entity.id
_entity.type
_entity.pdbx_description
1 polymer ?
#
loop_
_entity_poly.entity_id
_entity_poly.type
_entity_poly.pdbx_seq_one_letter_code
_entity_poly.pdbx_strand_id
1 'polypeptide(L)'
;MSVPYGVYFIQTPDNVPRALAWGDLDSNTVTLAKKSPWCCAPARDTNVFLELWLVEPLTTCGATCTIRNLKNGKYMILDDEDSIILDDSAMDASEQWNIVPSCERIKGLQAYGICPVNSEDASNICADFLGFTGSTDRDIVLKKHYQPWIFQRLSRSGGEIQKVVSQNWSTNDSVPNIFRSYQSDTEYLILSRGLWSLIWEDYKEHGFMSNVWTDIPKQREWRPDIYDCDDFATVFKAAVAVWGEKNIRVDGIAILCGVMLGQPRPWVKDGEAHAYNFTLSDENFNDPADKHRRIQYFQAEIGKFENDEGYHYYPVVAYF
;
A
#
# COMPACT_ATOMS: atom_id res chain seq x y z
N MET A 1 3.11 -12.70 -18.20
CA MET A 1 3.63 -12.40 -16.84
C MET A 1 2.39 -12.05 -16.03
N SER A 2 2.09 -12.80 -14.97
CA SER A 2 0.92 -12.57 -14.10
C SER A 2 1.11 -11.31 -13.25
N VAL A 3 0.01 -10.71 -12.79
CA VAL A 3 0.07 -9.64 -11.78
C VAL A 3 0.48 -10.28 -10.45
N PRO A 4 1.52 -9.77 -9.77
CA PRO A 4 1.93 -10.29 -8.47
C PRO A 4 0.85 -10.10 -7.39
N TYR A 5 0.95 -10.87 -6.30
CA TYR A 5 0.21 -10.57 -5.07
C TYR A 5 0.48 -9.14 -4.60
N GLY A 6 -0.55 -8.42 -4.18
CA GLY A 6 -0.37 -7.07 -3.65
C GLY A 6 -1.59 -6.18 -3.79
N VAL A 7 -1.44 -4.94 -3.30
CA VAL A 7 -2.48 -3.90 -3.36
C VAL A 7 -2.26 -2.99 -4.56
N TYR A 8 -3.36 -2.69 -5.26
CA TYR A 8 -3.34 -1.96 -6.52
C TYR A 8 -4.43 -0.89 -6.62
N PHE A 9 -4.12 0.20 -7.32
CA PHE A 9 -5.15 0.87 -8.13
C PHE A 9 -5.32 0.09 -9.43
N ILE A 10 -6.55 -0.29 -9.75
CA ILE A 10 -6.93 -0.83 -11.05
C ILE A 10 -7.59 0.31 -11.81
N GLN A 11 -6.92 0.82 -12.84
CA GLN A 11 -7.30 2.10 -13.44
C GLN A 11 -7.37 2.03 -14.98
N THR A 12 -8.16 2.95 -15.55
CA THR A 12 -8.22 3.15 -16.99
C THR A 12 -6.94 3.75 -17.52
N PRO A 13 -6.56 3.48 -18.79
CA PRO A 13 -5.34 4.02 -19.39
C PRO A 13 -5.43 5.49 -19.85
N ASP A 14 -6.54 6.16 -19.58
CA ASP A 14 -6.84 7.51 -20.02
C ASP A 14 -5.84 8.56 -19.52
N ASN A 15 -5.87 9.76 -20.10
CA ASN A 15 -5.05 10.88 -19.64
C ASN A 15 -5.49 11.37 -18.25
N VAL A 16 -6.78 11.27 -17.97
CA VAL A 16 -7.35 11.48 -16.63
C VAL A 16 -7.84 10.11 -16.17
N PRO A 17 -6.98 9.33 -15.49
CA PRO A 17 -7.33 7.97 -15.13
C PRO A 17 -8.49 7.93 -14.14
N ARG A 18 -9.39 6.98 -14.38
CA ARG A 18 -10.43 6.59 -13.43
C ARG A 18 -10.03 5.28 -12.79
N ALA A 19 -10.31 5.11 -11.52
CA ALA A 19 -10.04 3.90 -10.79
C ALA A 19 -11.31 3.07 -10.63
N LEU A 20 -11.15 1.75 -10.67
CA LEU A 20 -12.16 0.83 -10.20
C LEU A 20 -12.37 1.10 -8.71
N ALA A 21 -13.60 1.24 -8.26
CA ALA A 21 -13.93 1.62 -6.90
C ALA A 21 -15.18 0.92 -6.39
N TRP A 22 -15.29 0.75 -5.08
CA TRP A 22 -16.55 0.48 -4.42
C TRP A 22 -17.43 1.72 -4.52
N GLY A 23 -18.62 1.58 -5.12
CA GLY A 23 -19.40 2.73 -5.56
C GLY A 23 -20.04 3.53 -4.44
N ASP A 24 -20.60 2.88 -3.44
CA ASP A 24 -21.26 3.51 -2.30
C ASP A 24 -21.15 2.60 -1.06
N LEU A 25 -20.96 3.20 0.10
CA LEU A 25 -20.81 2.49 1.37
C LEU A 25 -22.04 1.62 1.72
N ASP A 26 -23.20 1.99 1.21
CA ASP A 26 -24.47 1.29 1.45
C ASP A 26 -24.85 0.33 0.30
N SER A 27 -24.03 0.22 -0.74
CA SER A 27 -24.28 -0.67 -1.89
C SER A 27 -23.15 -1.69 -2.09
N ASN A 28 -23.43 -2.76 -2.78
CA ASN A 28 -22.41 -3.72 -3.20
C ASN A 28 -21.91 -3.46 -4.62
N THR A 29 -22.13 -2.27 -5.18
CA THR A 29 -21.81 -1.97 -6.58
C THR A 29 -20.34 -1.66 -6.77
N VAL A 30 -19.78 -2.10 -7.89
CA VAL A 30 -18.45 -1.69 -8.37
C VAL A 30 -18.62 -0.65 -9.46
N THR A 31 -17.90 0.46 -9.34
CA THR A 31 -18.03 1.61 -10.27
C THR A 31 -16.66 2.13 -10.70
N LEU A 32 -16.67 3.08 -11.64
CA LEU A 32 -15.50 3.90 -11.96
C LEU A 32 -15.58 5.25 -11.25
N ALA A 33 -14.60 5.53 -10.41
CA ALA A 33 -14.40 6.83 -9.77
C ALA A 33 -13.25 7.60 -10.42
N LYS A 34 -13.25 8.92 -10.29
CA LYS A 34 -12.06 9.72 -10.58
C LYS A 34 -10.97 9.26 -9.62
N LYS A 35 -9.86 8.77 -10.16
CA LYS A 35 -8.77 8.25 -9.34
C LYS A 35 -8.26 9.31 -8.36
N SER A 36 -8.22 8.94 -7.09
CA SER A 36 -7.65 9.78 -6.04
C SER A 36 -6.13 9.93 -6.24
N PRO A 37 -5.59 11.14 -6.06
CA PRO A 37 -4.15 11.32 -6.06
C PRO A 37 -3.55 10.63 -4.83
N TRP A 38 -2.56 9.74 -5.05
CA TRP A 38 -1.92 9.01 -3.96
C TRP A 38 -0.77 9.79 -3.31
N CYS A 39 0.07 10.42 -4.14
CA CYS A 39 1.31 11.05 -3.68
C CYS A 39 1.14 12.45 -3.06
N CYS A 40 0.17 13.23 -3.52
CA CYS A 40 0.11 14.68 -3.28
C CYS A 40 -1.17 15.12 -2.56
N ALA A 41 -2.07 14.20 -2.24
CA ALA A 41 -3.30 14.60 -1.58
C ALA A 41 -3.03 14.93 -0.12
N PRO A 42 -3.52 16.06 0.37
CA PRO A 42 -3.88 16.16 1.76
C PRO A 42 -5.10 15.24 1.95
N ALA A 43 -4.85 13.94 1.88
CA ALA A 43 -5.87 12.94 2.05
C ALA A 43 -6.24 12.91 3.53
N ARG A 44 -7.08 13.82 3.93
CA ARG A 44 -7.86 13.71 5.17
C ARG A 44 -9.01 12.72 5.02
N ASP A 45 -8.99 11.91 3.96
CA ASP A 45 -10.11 11.06 3.60
C ASP A 45 -9.62 9.62 3.36
N THR A 46 -10.08 8.72 4.22
CA THR A 46 -9.87 7.27 4.07
C THR A 46 -10.70 6.66 2.92
N ASN A 47 -11.51 7.46 2.22
CA ASN A 47 -12.28 7.01 1.06
C ASN A 47 -11.39 6.55 -0.09
N VAL A 48 -10.10 6.94 -0.11
CA VAL A 48 -9.14 6.39 -1.08
C VAL A 48 -9.09 4.85 -1.02
N PHE A 49 -9.36 4.23 0.12
CA PHE A 49 -9.40 2.78 0.25
C PHE A 49 -10.57 2.11 -0.50
N LEU A 50 -11.60 2.89 -0.90
CA LEU A 50 -12.65 2.41 -1.79
C LEU A 50 -12.13 2.07 -3.19
N GLU A 51 -11.01 2.68 -3.59
CA GLU A 51 -10.35 2.52 -4.89
C GLU A 51 -9.19 1.52 -4.86
N LEU A 52 -8.88 0.93 -3.70
CA LEU A 52 -7.78 0.00 -3.52
C LEU A 52 -8.24 -1.45 -3.49
N TRP A 53 -7.51 -2.28 -4.22
CA TRP A 53 -7.84 -3.67 -4.42
C TRP A 53 -6.66 -4.57 -4.10
N LEU A 54 -6.89 -5.57 -3.26
CA LEU A 54 -5.97 -6.67 -3.07
C LEU A 54 -6.18 -7.68 -4.20
N VAL A 55 -5.12 -7.98 -4.93
CA VAL A 55 -5.09 -9.01 -5.97
C VAL A 55 -4.33 -10.21 -5.43
N GLU A 56 -5.01 -11.35 -5.33
CA GLU A 56 -4.48 -12.58 -4.75
C GLU A 56 -4.44 -13.69 -5.82
N PRO A 57 -3.27 -13.97 -6.42
CA PRO A 57 -3.14 -15.10 -7.35
C PRO A 57 -3.45 -16.43 -6.65
N LEU A 58 -4.34 -17.23 -7.24
CA LEU A 58 -4.72 -18.53 -6.70
C LEU A 58 -3.66 -19.62 -6.90
N THR A 59 -2.76 -19.41 -7.87
CA THR A 59 -1.65 -20.33 -8.13
C THR A 59 -0.37 -19.55 -8.41
N THR A 60 0.77 -20.15 -8.08
CA THR A 60 2.09 -19.54 -8.28
C THR A 60 2.44 -19.24 -9.75
N CYS A 61 1.78 -19.88 -10.69
CA CYS A 61 2.00 -19.76 -12.13
C CYS A 61 0.78 -19.27 -12.90
N GLY A 62 -0.35 -19.04 -12.22
CA GLY A 62 -1.66 -18.78 -12.85
C GLY A 62 -1.91 -17.31 -13.17
N ALA A 63 -2.70 -17.11 -14.21
CA ALA A 63 -3.33 -15.82 -14.49
C ALA A 63 -4.56 -15.57 -13.61
N THR A 64 -5.05 -16.64 -12.96
CA THR A 64 -6.27 -16.62 -12.14
C THR A 64 -5.99 -16.06 -10.74
N CYS A 65 -6.82 -15.12 -10.31
CA CYS A 65 -6.73 -14.46 -9.01
C CYS A 65 -8.11 -14.17 -8.45
N THR A 66 -8.16 -13.83 -7.17
CA THR A 66 -9.28 -13.11 -6.57
C THR A 66 -8.93 -11.63 -6.45
N ILE A 67 -9.97 -10.77 -6.44
CA ILE A 67 -9.83 -9.32 -6.33
C ILE A 67 -10.74 -8.86 -5.18
N ARG A 68 -10.15 -8.31 -4.13
CA ARG A 68 -10.88 -7.88 -2.91
C ARG A 68 -10.73 -6.38 -2.69
N ASN A 69 -11.80 -5.72 -2.33
CA ASN A 69 -11.71 -4.31 -1.95
C ASN A 69 -11.05 -4.13 -0.58
N LEU A 70 -10.10 -3.21 -0.48
CA LEU A 70 -9.29 -3.03 0.74
C LEU A 70 -10.13 -2.50 1.92
N LYS A 71 -11.13 -1.67 1.65
CA LYS A 71 -11.93 -0.99 2.68
C LYS A 71 -12.92 -1.90 3.38
N ASN A 72 -13.61 -2.80 2.64
CA ASN A 72 -14.64 -3.68 3.20
C ASN A 72 -14.26 -5.16 3.24
N GLY A 73 -13.17 -5.55 2.56
CA GLY A 73 -12.70 -6.93 2.50
C GLY A 73 -13.49 -7.84 1.54
N LYS A 74 -14.52 -7.32 0.87
CA LYS A 74 -15.38 -8.08 -0.02
C LYS A 74 -14.71 -8.40 -1.34
N TYR A 75 -15.08 -9.54 -1.91
CA TYR A 75 -14.65 -10.01 -3.22
C TYR A 75 -15.41 -9.31 -4.34
N MET A 76 -14.73 -8.97 -5.41
CA MET A 76 -15.35 -8.60 -6.67
C MET A 76 -15.80 -9.89 -7.35
N ILE A 77 -17.09 -10.01 -7.61
CA ILE A 77 -17.70 -11.21 -8.21
C ILE A 77 -18.55 -10.84 -9.41
N LEU A 78 -18.84 -11.85 -10.23
CA LEU A 78 -19.87 -11.80 -11.25
C LEU A 78 -21.11 -12.51 -10.69
N ASP A 79 -22.23 -11.80 -10.60
CA ASP A 79 -23.49 -12.39 -10.15
C ASP A 79 -24.24 -13.14 -11.28
N ASP A 80 -25.34 -13.77 -10.94
CA ASP A 80 -26.17 -14.56 -11.89
C ASP A 80 -26.84 -13.70 -12.99
N GLU A 81 -26.82 -12.36 -12.84
CA GLU A 81 -27.37 -11.39 -13.80
C GLU A 81 -26.26 -10.73 -14.66
N ASP A 82 -25.05 -11.29 -14.66
CA ASP A 82 -23.86 -10.73 -15.31
C ASP A 82 -23.46 -9.33 -14.79
N SER A 83 -23.86 -9.00 -13.56
CA SER A 83 -23.48 -7.74 -12.91
C SER A 83 -22.22 -7.92 -12.07
N ILE A 84 -21.37 -6.87 -12.02
CA ILE A 84 -20.16 -6.88 -11.21
C ILE A 84 -20.49 -6.27 -9.85
N ILE A 85 -20.43 -7.09 -8.82
CA ILE A 85 -20.77 -6.69 -7.44
C ILE A 85 -19.69 -7.07 -6.44
N LEU A 86 -19.86 -6.66 -5.19
CA LEU A 86 -19.04 -7.06 -4.05
C LEU A 86 -19.80 -8.01 -3.13
N ASP A 87 -19.20 -9.13 -2.76
CA ASP A 87 -19.78 -10.11 -1.85
C ASP A 87 -18.76 -10.62 -0.81
N ASP A 88 -19.28 -11.10 0.31
CA ASP A 88 -18.51 -11.67 1.42
C ASP A 88 -18.15 -13.15 1.19
N SER A 89 -18.79 -13.81 0.21
CA SER A 89 -18.56 -15.23 -0.04
C SER A 89 -17.14 -15.48 -0.53
N ALA A 90 -16.54 -16.53 -0.06
CA ALA A 90 -15.24 -17.00 -0.50
C ALA A 90 -15.41 -18.37 -1.15
N MET A 91 -14.82 -18.56 -2.33
CA MET A 91 -14.50 -19.85 -2.96
C MET A 91 -15.38 -20.41 -4.09
N ASP A 92 -16.23 -19.59 -4.70
CA ASP A 92 -16.89 -20.02 -5.95
C ASP A 92 -16.14 -19.51 -7.19
N ALA A 93 -16.36 -20.16 -8.33
CA ALA A 93 -15.74 -19.76 -9.60
C ALA A 93 -16.11 -18.32 -10.02
N SER A 94 -17.26 -17.81 -9.57
CA SER A 94 -17.72 -16.43 -9.78
C SER A 94 -16.81 -15.35 -9.19
N GLU A 95 -15.96 -15.70 -8.22
CA GLU A 95 -15.01 -14.78 -7.57
C GLU A 95 -13.64 -14.76 -8.26
N GLN A 96 -13.47 -15.62 -9.24
CA GLN A 96 -12.17 -15.82 -9.89
C GLN A 96 -12.09 -15.03 -11.18
N TRP A 97 -10.98 -14.34 -11.32
CA TRP A 97 -10.68 -13.48 -12.46
C TRP A 97 -9.39 -13.89 -13.13
N ASN A 98 -9.41 -13.96 -14.45
CA ASN A 98 -8.20 -14.09 -15.24
C ASN A 98 -7.67 -12.69 -15.58
N ILE A 99 -6.39 -12.42 -15.25
CA ILE A 99 -5.71 -11.19 -15.62
C ILE A 99 -4.76 -11.50 -16.78
N VAL A 100 -5.16 -11.07 -17.98
CA VAL A 100 -4.48 -11.38 -19.23
C VAL A 100 -3.60 -10.21 -19.65
N PRO A 101 -2.28 -10.38 -19.75
CA PRO A 101 -1.40 -9.29 -20.17
C PRO A 101 -1.66 -8.91 -21.64
N SER A 102 -1.71 -7.62 -21.91
CA SER A 102 -1.74 -7.09 -23.27
C SER A 102 -0.38 -7.26 -23.93
N CYS A 103 -0.37 -7.44 -25.26
CA CYS A 103 0.85 -7.31 -26.04
C CYS A 103 1.32 -5.84 -26.16
N GLU A 104 0.43 -4.89 -25.90
CA GLU A 104 0.73 -3.46 -25.98
C GLU A 104 1.06 -2.88 -24.59
N ARG A 105 2.01 -1.96 -24.58
CA ARG A 105 2.28 -1.12 -23.42
C ARG A 105 1.65 0.24 -23.63
N ILE A 106 0.95 0.73 -22.60
CA ILE A 106 0.34 2.06 -22.61
C ILE A 106 1.16 2.99 -21.72
N LYS A 107 1.71 4.04 -22.30
CA LYS A 107 2.63 4.98 -21.61
C LYS A 107 3.80 4.28 -20.91
N GLY A 108 4.33 3.20 -21.52
CA GLY A 108 5.40 2.40 -20.98
C GLY A 108 4.98 1.38 -19.89
N LEU A 109 3.73 1.43 -19.43
CA LEU A 109 3.18 0.51 -18.44
C LEU A 109 2.57 -0.71 -19.11
N GLN A 110 2.67 -1.86 -18.47
CA GLN A 110 1.99 -3.08 -18.90
C GLN A 110 0.49 -2.92 -18.67
N ALA A 111 -0.28 -3.14 -19.73
CA ALA A 111 -1.73 -3.20 -19.67
C ALA A 111 -2.22 -4.65 -19.56
N TYR A 112 -3.41 -4.83 -18.98
CA TYR A 112 -4.03 -6.13 -18.74
C TYR A 112 -5.51 -6.08 -19.08
N GLY A 113 -6.04 -7.20 -19.58
CA GLY A 113 -7.48 -7.48 -19.59
C GLY A 113 -7.87 -8.20 -18.30
N ILE A 114 -9.07 -7.96 -17.83
CA ILE A 114 -9.67 -8.68 -16.70
C ILE A 114 -10.90 -9.39 -17.22
N CYS A 115 -11.00 -10.70 -17.01
CA CYS A 115 -12.16 -11.47 -17.42
C CYS A 115 -12.54 -12.51 -16.35
N PRO A 116 -13.82 -12.82 -16.17
CA PRO A 116 -14.24 -13.86 -15.26
C PRO A 116 -13.71 -15.22 -15.70
N VAL A 117 -13.49 -16.10 -14.74
CA VAL A 117 -13.18 -17.51 -15.02
C VAL A 117 -14.47 -18.22 -15.36
N ASN A 118 -14.58 -18.67 -16.60
CA ASN A 118 -15.75 -19.44 -17.03
C ASN A 118 -15.55 -20.91 -16.65
N SER A 119 -16.31 -21.41 -15.71
CA SER A 119 -16.20 -22.78 -15.20
C SER A 119 -16.57 -23.83 -16.24
N GLU A 120 -17.33 -23.45 -17.29
CA GLU A 120 -17.80 -24.33 -18.32
C GLU A 120 -16.83 -24.49 -19.51
N ASP A 121 -15.90 -23.56 -19.69
CA ASP A 121 -14.97 -23.57 -20.81
C ASP A 121 -13.53 -23.91 -20.37
N ALA A 122 -13.19 -25.19 -20.48
CA ALA A 122 -11.85 -25.70 -20.18
C ALA A 122 -10.73 -25.08 -21.05
N SER A 123 -11.07 -24.27 -22.05
CA SER A 123 -10.10 -23.61 -22.95
C SER A 123 -9.43 -22.38 -22.36
N ASN A 124 -9.90 -21.87 -21.19
CA ASN A 124 -9.41 -20.62 -20.57
C ASN A 124 -9.40 -19.40 -21.51
N ILE A 125 -10.23 -19.40 -22.55
CA ILE A 125 -10.38 -18.27 -23.45
C ILE A 125 -11.36 -17.30 -22.84
N CYS A 126 -10.90 -16.07 -22.56
CA CYS A 126 -11.77 -14.99 -22.11
C CYS A 126 -12.79 -14.64 -23.19
N ALA A 127 -14.06 -14.95 -22.96
CA ALA A 127 -15.15 -14.60 -23.87
C ALA A 127 -15.53 -13.13 -23.71
N ASP A 128 -15.57 -12.67 -22.46
CA ASP A 128 -15.96 -11.31 -22.08
C ASP A 128 -14.93 -10.69 -21.14
N PHE A 129 -14.69 -9.39 -21.31
CA PHE A 129 -13.72 -8.63 -20.52
C PHE A 129 -14.42 -7.57 -19.68
N LEU A 130 -13.90 -7.34 -18.47
CA LEU A 130 -14.30 -6.23 -17.65
C LEU A 130 -14.05 -4.89 -18.40
N GLY A 131 -15.08 -4.09 -18.55
CA GLY A 131 -15.02 -2.81 -19.26
C GLY A 131 -15.98 -1.78 -18.67
N PHE A 132 -16.17 -0.67 -19.37
CA PHE A 132 -17.09 0.41 -18.99
C PHE A 132 -17.84 0.95 -20.20
N THR A 133 -19.06 1.50 -19.97
CA THR A 133 -19.99 1.84 -21.04
C THR A 133 -19.65 3.11 -21.81
N GLY A 134 -18.97 4.09 -21.21
CA GLY A 134 -18.62 5.32 -21.88
C GLY A 134 -17.57 6.14 -21.13
N SER A 135 -17.19 7.27 -21.72
CA SER A 135 -16.17 8.17 -21.10
C SER A 135 -16.69 8.91 -19.86
N THR A 136 -18.00 9.04 -19.72
CA THR A 136 -18.66 9.71 -18.60
C THR A 136 -19.38 8.75 -17.67
N ASP A 137 -19.67 7.54 -18.14
CA ASP A 137 -20.41 6.56 -17.38
C ASP A 137 -19.52 5.90 -16.30
N ARG A 138 -20.15 5.57 -15.18
CA ARG A 138 -19.50 4.93 -14.04
C ARG A 138 -19.71 3.43 -14.00
N ASP A 139 -20.58 2.92 -14.88
CA ASP A 139 -20.99 1.53 -14.85
C ASP A 139 -19.90 0.61 -15.39
N ILE A 140 -19.62 -0.42 -14.64
CA ILE A 140 -18.74 -1.52 -15.01
C ILE A 140 -19.61 -2.62 -15.63
N VAL A 141 -19.18 -3.13 -16.77
CA VAL A 141 -19.92 -4.14 -17.53
C VAL A 141 -18.96 -5.15 -18.17
N LEU A 142 -19.46 -6.31 -18.51
CA LEU A 142 -18.75 -7.25 -19.38
C LEU A 142 -18.87 -6.85 -20.85
N LYS A 143 -17.76 -6.98 -21.58
CA LYS A 143 -17.68 -6.65 -23.03
C LYS A 143 -16.97 -7.75 -23.80
N LYS A 144 -17.48 -8.06 -24.99
CA LYS A 144 -16.84 -9.01 -25.94
C LYS A 144 -15.46 -8.55 -26.45
N HIS A 145 -15.10 -7.31 -26.23
CA HIS A 145 -13.83 -6.76 -26.69
C HIS A 145 -12.91 -6.47 -25.52
N TYR A 146 -11.64 -6.82 -25.72
CA TYR A 146 -10.56 -6.50 -24.79
C TYR A 146 -10.57 -5.02 -24.40
N GLN A 147 -10.61 -4.76 -23.09
CA GLN A 147 -10.49 -3.43 -22.50
C GLN A 147 -9.23 -3.40 -21.65
N PRO A 148 -8.28 -2.50 -21.93
CA PRO A 148 -7.04 -2.44 -21.17
C PRO A 148 -7.23 -1.76 -19.80
N TRP A 149 -6.63 -2.36 -18.78
CA TRP A 149 -6.53 -1.83 -17.43
C TRP A 149 -5.05 -1.70 -17.03
N ILE A 150 -4.72 -0.68 -16.26
CA ILE A 150 -3.40 -0.48 -15.68
C ILE A 150 -3.45 -0.82 -14.20
N PHE A 151 -2.56 -1.69 -13.77
CA PHE A 151 -2.38 -2.08 -12.37
C PHE A 151 -1.22 -1.28 -11.78
N GLN A 152 -1.53 -0.28 -10.97
CA GLN A 152 -0.53 0.47 -10.23
C GLN A 152 -0.36 -0.13 -8.84
N ARG A 153 0.73 -0.85 -8.61
CA ARG A 153 1.01 -1.52 -7.34
C ARG A 153 1.42 -0.51 -6.27
N LEU A 154 0.79 -0.60 -5.11
CA LEU A 154 1.03 0.26 -3.94
C LEU A 154 1.63 -0.50 -2.76
N SER A 155 1.78 -1.80 -2.85
CA SER A 155 2.41 -2.62 -1.84
C SER A 155 3.75 -3.19 -2.30
N ARG A 156 4.53 -3.69 -1.35
CA ARG A 156 5.82 -4.36 -1.61
C ARG A 156 5.99 -5.51 -0.66
N SER A 157 6.60 -6.58 -1.16
CA SER A 157 7.00 -7.68 -0.30
C SER A 157 8.09 -7.24 0.70
N GLY A 158 8.12 -7.90 1.85
CA GLY A 158 9.17 -7.66 2.83
C GLY A 158 10.58 -7.84 2.26
N GLY A 159 10.77 -8.80 1.34
CA GLY A 159 12.04 -8.97 0.63
C GLY A 159 12.42 -7.81 -0.28
N GLU A 160 11.45 -7.19 -0.98
CA GLU A 160 11.69 -5.98 -1.77
C GLU A 160 12.08 -4.80 -0.88
N ILE A 161 11.39 -4.62 0.26
CA ILE A 161 11.70 -3.57 1.23
C ILE A 161 13.09 -3.78 1.81
N GLN A 162 13.39 -5.00 2.27
CA GLN A 162 14.70 -5.34 2.82
C GLN A 162 15.83 -5.05 1.84
N LYS A 163 15.62 -5.35 0.55
CA LYS A 163 16.58 -5.03 -0.50
C LYS A 163 16.81 -3.52 -0.64
N VAL A 164 15.75 -2.72 -0.64
CA VAL A 164 15.85 -1.25 -0.72
C VAL A 164 16.58 -0.70 0.49
N VAL A 165 16.19 -1.12 1.69
CA VAL A 165 16.82 -0.70 2.95
C VAL A 165 18.30 -1.08 2.94
N SER A 166 18.68 -2.31 2.60
CA SER A 166 20.07 -2.75 2.56
C SER A 166 20.91 -2.04 1.49
N GLN A 167 20.34 -1.76 0.33
CA GLN A 167 21.07 -1.08 -0.77
C GLN A 167 21.36 0.38 -0.50
N ASN A 168 20.49 1.09 0.22
CA ASN A 168 20.72 2.50 0.56
C ASN A 168 21.93 2.71 1.48
N TRP A 169 22.32 1.67 2.23
CA TRP A 169 23.40 1.79 3.23
C TRP A 169 24.72 1.21 2.79
N SER A 170 24.72 0.42 1.72
CA SER A 170 25.94 -0.28 1.25
C SER A 170 26.84 0.57 0.37
N THR A 171 26.45 1.79 0.01
CA THR A 171 27.04 2.43 -1.18
C THR A 171 28.12 3.45 -0.95
N ASN A 172 28.44 3.91 0.27
CA ASN A 172 29.44 4.98 0.29
C ASN A 172 30.37 5.17 1.49
N ASP A 173 30.29 4.41 2.54
CA ASP A 173 31.23 4.65 3.63
C ASP A 173 31.63 3.35 4.33
N SER A 174 32.82 3.34 4.88
CA SER A 174 33.36 2.39 5.86
C SER A 174 32.44 2.20 7.09
N VAL A 175 31.14 2.07 6.84
CA VAL A 175 30.15 1.70 7.85
C VAL A 175 30.41 0.25 8.20
N PRO A 176 30.60 -0.07 9.48
CA PRO A 176 30.75 -1.45 9.90
C PRO A 176 29.55 -2.27 9.36
N ASN A 177 29.80 -3.47 8.89
CA ASN A 177 28.84 -4.41 8.34
C ASN A 177 27.87 -4.94 9.43
N ILE A 178 27.28 -4.02 10.22
CA ILE A 178 26.51 -4.30 11.44
C ILE A 178 25.01 -4.13 11.18
N PHE A 179 24.62 -3.64 10.00
CA PHE A 179 23.22 -3.42 9.68
C PHE A 179 22.43 -4.72 9.70
N ARG A 180 21.41 -4.79 10.53
CA ARG A 180 20.46 -5.89 10.61
C ARG A 180 19.06 -5.38 10.33
N SER A 181 18.33 -6.09 9.47
CA SER A 181 16.92 -5.82 9.23
C SER A 181 16.08 -7.04 9.56
N TYR A 182 14.94 -6.79 10.17
CA TYR A 182 13.95 -7.79 10.53
C TYR A 182 12.62 -7.41 9.95
N GLN A 183 11.97 -8.32 9.23
CA GLN A 183 10.62 -8.18 8.71
C GLN A 183 9.66 -9.05 9.51
N SER A 184 8.47 -8.55 9.82
CA SER A 184 7.42 -9.30 10.52
C SER A 184 6.38 -9.86 9.56
N ASP A 185 6.16 -9.19 8.42
CA ASP A 185 5.10 -9.51 7.49
C ASP A 185 5.62 -9.79 6.08
N THR A 186 4.79 -10.40 5.24
CA THR A 186 5.18 -10.80 3.88
C THR A 186 4.94 -9.70 2.85
N GLU A 187 3.90 -8.90 3.02
CA GLU A 187 3.52 -7.84 2.11
C GLU A 187 3.10 -6.58 2.88
N TYR A 188 3.54 -5.42 2.42
CA TYR A 188 3.34 -4.14 3.08
C TYR A 188 2.73 -3.11 2.14
N LEU A 189 1.62 -2.50 2.55
CA LEU A 189 1.06 -1.32 1.91
C LEU A 189 1.92 -0.10 2.22
N ILE A 190 2.30 0.64 1.18
CA ILE A 190 3.06 1.88 1.29
C ILE A 190 2.08 3.05 1.24
N LEU A 191 1.90 3.73 2.36
CA LEU A 191 1.00 4.86 2.45
C LEU A 191 1.62 6.14 1.89
N SER A 192 0.75 6.99 1.35
CA SER A 192 1.12 8.36 0.97
C SER A 192 1.47 9.21 2.19
N ARG A 193 2.23 10.29 1.99
CA ARG A 193 2.55 11.25 3.07
C ARG A 193 1.28 11.86 3.69
N GLY A 194 0.24 12.08 2.90
CA GLY A 194 -1.03 12.61 3.41
C GLY A 194 -1.69 11.66 4.41
N LEU A 195 -1.73 10.36 4.11
CA LEU A 195 -2.26 9.35 5.03
C LEU A 195 -1.39 9.22 6.30
N TRP A 196 -0.08 9.33 6.19
CA TRP A 196 0.80 9.37 7.35
C TRP A 196 0.51 10.56 8.26
N SER A 197 0.31 11.75 7.69
CA SER A 197 -0.09 12.93 8.45
C SER A 197 -1.44 12.75 9.13
N LEU A 198 -2.40 12.12 8.46
CA LEU A 198 -3.69 11.79 9.03
C LEU A 198 -3.56 10.84 10.23
N ILE A 199 -2.75 9.79 10.11
CA ILE A 199 -2.49 8.85 11.21
C ILE A 199 -1.82 9.57 12.38
N TRP A 200 -0.86 10.45 12.11
CA TRP A 200 -0.21 11.24 13.15
C TRP A 200 -1.16 12.18 13.87
N GLU A 201 -2.04 12.87 13.12
CA GLU A 201 -3.06 13.76 13.71
C GLU A 201 -4.04 12.96 14.57
N ASP A 202 -4.52 11.81 14.10
CA ASP A 202 -5.39 10.91 14.86
C ASP A 202 -4.70 10.38 16.12
N TYR A 203 -3.44 9.95 16.00
CA TYR A 203 -2.63 9.53 17.14
C TYR A 203 -2.45 10.63 18.19
N LYS A 204 -2.15 11.85 17.74
CA LYS A 204 -1.96 13.00 18.64
C LYS A 204 -3.26 13.41 19.34
N GLU A 205 -4.39 13.40 18.63
CA GLU A 205 -5.67 13.83 19.14
C GLU A 205 -6.30 12.81 20.10
N HIS A 206 -6.26 11.54 19.74
CA HIS A 206 -6.95 10.49 20.49
C HIS A 206 -6.01 9.66 21.38
N GLY A 207 -4.73 9.65 21.08
CA GLY A 207 -3.72 8.81 21.72
C GLY A 207 -3.87 7.33 21.33
N PHE A 208 -2.77 6.63 21.23
CA PHE A 208 -2.78 5.19 20.92
C PHE A 208 -3.58 4.35 21.95
N MET A 209 -3.56 4.79 23.18
CA MET A 209 -4.14 4.09 24.34
C MET A 209 -5.40 4.76 24.90
N SER A 210 -5.98 5.72 24.21
CA SER A 210 -7.11 6.51 24.73
C SER A 210 -8.32 5.67 25.15
N ASN A 211 -8.55 4.55 24.49
CA ASN A 211 -9.63 3.63 24.80
C ASN A 211 -9.31 2.61 25.90
N VAL A 212 -8.03 2.46 26.25
CA VAL A 212 -7.55 1.47 27.23
C VAL A 212 -7.12 2.15 28.53
N TRP A 213 -6.63 3.40 28.44
CA TRP A 213 -6.04 4.13 29.56
C TRP A 213 -6.52 5.58 29.55
N THR A 214 -7.67 5.82 30.12
CA THR A 214 -8.33 7.14 30.12
C THR A 214 -7.53 8.26 30.80
N ASP A 215 -6.57 7.90 31.66
CA ASP A 215 -5.81 8.86 32.47
C ASP A 215 -4.44 9.22 31.89
N ILE A 216 -4.09 8.70 30.71
CA ILE A 216 -2.82 9.03 30.06
C ILE A 216 -2.96 10.35 29.31
N PRO A 217 -2.05 11.32 29.49
CA PRO A 217 -2.03 12.56 28.72
C PRO A 217 -2.06 12.28 27.22
N LYS A 218 -2.89 13.00 26.47
CA LYS A 218 -3.04 12.86 25.02
C LYS A 218 -1.76 13.13 24.24
N GLN A 219 -0.87 13.95 24.81
CA GLN A 219 0.44 14.26 24.25
C GLN A 219 1.51 13.78 25.24
N ARG A 220 2.45 12.99 24.75
CA ARG A 220 3.59 12.55 25.53
C ARG A 220 4.72 13.56 25.41
N GLU A 221 5.39 13.80 26.53
CA GLU A 221 6.55 14.65 26.58
C GLU A 221 7.83 13.81 26.58
N TRP A 222 8.86 14.35 25.94
CA TRP A 222 10.20 13.76 25.97
C TRP A 222 10.71 13.61 27.41
N ARG A 223 11.18 12.43 27.73
CA ARG A 223 11.77 12.10 29.04
C ARG A 223 12.95 11.17 28.81
N PRO A 224 14.21 11.64 29.04
CA PRO A 224 15.39 10.81 28.82
C PRO A 224 15.27 9.45 29.51
N ASP A 225 15.66 8.38 28.81
CA ASP A 225 15.65 7.00 29.27
C ASP A 225 14.28 6.43 29.72
N ILE A 226 13.20 7.21 29.63
CA ILE A 226 11.85 6.80 30.06
C ILE A 226 10.85 6.84 28.90
N TYR A 227 10.89 7.90 28.10
CA TYR A 227 10.06 8.07 26.92
C TYR A 227 10.81 8.98 25.92
N ASP A 228 11.74 8.42 25.18
CA ASP A 228 12.61 9.10 24.24
C ASP A 228 12.39 8.64 22.79
N CYS A 229 13.36 8.81 21.91
CA CYS A 229 13.17 8.64 20.47
C CYS A 229 12.72 7.23 20.05
N ASP A 230 13.21 6.18 20.71
CA ASP A 230 12.86 4.82 20.36
C ASP A 230 11.47 4.42 20.87
N ASP A 231 11.04 4.96 22.00
CA ASP A 231 9.67 4.84 22.49
C ASP A 231 8.68 5.56 21.60
N PHE A 232 8.96 6.81 21.19
CA PHE A 232 8.14 7.54 20.25
C PHE A 232 7.99 6.77 18.92
N ALA A 233 9.10 6.29 18.36
CA ALA A 233 9.09 5.53 17.11
C ALA A 233 8.32 4.20 17.24
N THR A 234 8.49 3.49 18.35
CA THR A 234 7.83 2.20 18.61
C THR A 234 6.34 2.38 18.82
N VAL A 235 5.94 3.35 19.64
CA VAL A 235 4.53 3.63 19.92
C VAL A 235 3.83 4.13 18.67
N PHE A 236 4.47 4.94 17.84
CA PHE A 236 3.88 5.37 16.58
C PHE A 236 3.71 4.21 15.59
N LYS A 237 4.68 3.28 15.49
CA LYS A 237 4.51 2.05 14.71
C LYS A 237 3.29 1.26 15.16
N ALA A 238 3.08 1.11 16.45
CA ALA A 238 1.90 0.44 16.99
C ALA A 238 0.59 1.21 16.67
N ALA A 239 0.61 2.54 16.73
CA ALA A 239 -0.53 3.37 16.35
C ALA A 239 -0.90 3.19 14.87
N VAL A 240 0.10 3.11 13.98
CA VAL A 240 -0.11 2.82 12.55
C VAL A 240 -0.78 1.45 12.35
N ALA A 241 -0.37 0.44 13.10
CA ALA A 241 -0.97 -0.90 13.02
C ALA A 241 -2.44 -0.89 13.46
N VAL A 242 -2.77 -0.23 14.58
CA VAL A 242 -4.15 -0.07 15.06
C VAL A 242 -5.01 0.74 14.09
N TRP A 243 -4.45 1.79 13.51
CA TRP A 243 -5.14 2.56 12.49
C TRP A 243 -5.42 1.71 11.24
N GLY A 244 -4.47 0.85 10.84
CA GLY A 244 -4.61 -0.11 9.76
C GLY A 244 -5.76 -1.07 10.00
N GLU A 245 -5.84 -1.68 11.20
CA GLU A 245 -6.93 -2.57 11.59
C GLU A 245 -8.31 -1.92 11.45
N LYS A 246 -8.44 -0.63 11.80
CA LYS A 246 -9.69 0.10 11.68
C LYS A 246 -10.10 0.41 10.23
N ASN A 247 -9.14 0.57 9.33
CA ASN A 247 -9.37 1.11 8.00
C ASN A 247 -9.22 0.09 6.87
N ILE A 248 -8.55 -1.03 7.12
CA ILE A 248 -8.27 -2.09 6.16
C ILE A 248 -8.96 -3.37 6.65
N ARG A 249 -9.74 -4.01 5.77
CA ARG A 249 -10.55 -5.20 6.09
C ARG A 249 -10.08 -6.47 5.38
N VAL A 250 -8.90 -6.43 4.78
CA VAL A 250 -8.27 -7.60 4.17
C VAL A 250 -7.12 -8.09 5.05
N ASP A 251 -6.95 -9.40 5.15
CA ASP A 251 -5.85 -10.03 5.85
C ASP A 251 -4.60 -10.14 4.97
N GLY A 252 -3.44 -10.38 5.58
CA GLY A 252 -2.18 -10.64 4.88
C GLY A 252 -1.45 -9.40 4.39
N ILE A 253 -1.93 -8.19 4.72
CA ILE A 253 -1.30 -6.92 4.37
C ILE A 253 -1.04 -6.12 5.65
N ALA A 254 0.21 -5.76 5.88
CA ALA A 254 0.58 -4.77 6.89
C ALA A 254 0.75 -3.36 6.29
N ILE A 255 0.71 -2.32 7.10
CA ILE A 255 1.14 -0.99 6.68
C ILE A 255 2.63 -0.86 6.94
N LEU A 256 3.39 -0.42 5.95
CA LEU A 256 4.82 -0.18 6.14
C LEU A 256 5.05 1.02 7.06
N CYS A 257 5.35 0.73 8.30
CA CYS A 257 5.88 1.65 9.30
C CYS A 257 7.04 0.97 9.99
N GLY A 258 8.25 1.15 9.48
CA GLY A 258 9.45 0.60 10.11
C GLY A 258 9.96 1.50 11.22
N VAL A 259 10.71 0.92 12.14
CA VAL A 259 11.54 1.64 13.11
C VAL A 259 13.00 1.39 12.74
N MET A 260 13.78 2.45 12.77
CA MET A 260 15.19 2.44 12.44
C MET A 260 15.99 3.03 13.62
N LEU A 261 16.96 2.27 14.10
CA LEU A 261 17.92 2.73 15.10
C LEU A 261 19.20 3.12 14.36
N GLY A 262 19.60 4.38 14.50
CA GLY A 262 20.78 4.94 13.84
C GLY A 262 21.80 5.46 14.82
N GLN A 263 23.07 5.35 14.44
CA GLN A 263 24.16 6.02 15.14
C GLN A 263 24.57 7.29 14.38
N PRO A 264 24.99 8.36 15.09
CA PRO A 264 25.37 9.60 14.45
C PRO A 264 26.57 9.38 13.52
N ARG A 265 26.58 10.05 12.39
CA ARG A 265 27.73 10.06 11.49
C ARG A 265 28.86 10.87 12.10
N PRO A 266 30.13 10.62 11.72
CA PRO A 266 31.29 11.26 12.34
C PRO A 266 31.32 12.81 12.31
N TRP A 267 30.57 13.40 11.36
CA TRP A 267 30.45 14.86 11.23
C TRP A 267 29.32 15.47 12.06
N VAL A 268 28.46 14.66 12.66
CA VAL A 268 27.41 15.10 13.58
C VAL A 268 28.05 15.25 14.95
N LYS A 269 28.41 16.49 15.31
CA LYS A 269 29.01 16.80 16.59
C LYS A 269 28.02 16.60 17.73
N ASP A 270 28.47 15.95 18.77
CA ASP A 270 27.68 15.71 19.99
C ASP A 270 26.37 14.92 19.73
N GLY A 271 26.31 14.16 18.61
CA GLY A 271 25.17 13.36 18.26
C GLY A 271 25.07 12.10 19.12
N GLU A 272 23.93 11.90 19.72
CA GLU A 272 23.53 10.64 20.35
C GLU A 272 22.91 9.70 19.32
N ALA A 273 22.80 8.41 19.63
CA ALA A 273 22.03 7.47 18.84
C ALA A 273 20.57 7.92 18.75
N HIS A 274 19.93 7.68 17.60
CA HIS A 274 18.57 8.17 17.36
C HIS A 274 17.70 7.08 16.74
N ALA A 275 16.44 7.06 17.17
CA ALA A 275 15.42 6.19 16.61
C ALA A 275 14.36 7.01 15.88
N TYR A 276 13.93 6.51 14.74
CA TYR A 276 12.91 7.17 13.91
C TYR A 276 12.12 6.14 13.09
N ASN A 277 10.96 6.53 12.62
CA ASN A 277 10.19 5.69 11.73
C ASN A 277 10.63 5.88 10.28
N PHE A 278 10.35 4.88 9.46
CA PHE A 278 10.55 4.98 8.03
C PHE A 278 9.42 4.31 7.23
N THR A 279 9.25 4.82 6.03
CA THR A 279 8.44 4.21 4.97
C THR A 279 9.16 4.35 3.64
N LEU A 280 8.55 3.90 2.55
CA LEU A 280 9.10 4.08 1.21
C LEU A 280 8.35 5.20 0.46
N SER A 281 9.01 5.82 -0.49
CA SER A 281 8.37 6.69 -1.47
C SER A 281 7.82 5.87 -2.62
N ASP A 282 6.58 6.09 -2.99
CA ASP A 282 5.95 5.50 -4.18
C ASP A 282 6.34 6.22 -5.48
N GLU A 283 6.69 7.52 -5.39
CA GLU A 283 6.94 8.38 -6.55
C GLU A 283 8.10 7.90 -7.42
N ASN A 284 9.12 7.29 -6.82
CA ASN A 284 10.36 6.93 -7.50
C ASN A 284 10.70 5.44 -7.43
N PHE A 285 9.73 4.61 -7.07
CA PHE A 285 10.02 3.18 -6.86
C PHE A 285 10.52 2.47 -8.12
N ASN A 286 10.14 2.97 -9.28
CA ASN A 286 10.55 2.41 -10.59
C ASN A 286 11.75 3.14 -11.22
N ASP A 287 12.25 4.21 -10.61
CA ASP A 287 13.44 4.91 -11.12
C ASP A 287 14.73 4.32 -10.54
N PRO A 288 15.53 3.59 -11.32
CA PRO A 288 16.80 3.04 -10.83
C PRO A 288 17.85 4.10 -10.52
N ALA A 289 17.69 5.33 -11.01
CA ALA A 289 18.63 6.43 -10.78
C ALA A 289 18.45 7.09 -9.41
N ASP A 290 17.26 6.98 -8.81
CA ASP A 290 16.93 7.66 -7.55
C ASP A 290 16.96 6.72 -6.32
N LYS A 291 18.08 6.04 -6.15
CA LYS A 291 18.26 5.08 -5.05
C LYS A 291 18.15 5.72 -3.66
N HIS A 292 18.51 7.00 -3.54
CA HIS A 292 18.62 7.69 -2.26
C HIS A 292 17.31 8.29 -1.74
N ARG A 293 16.29 8.45 -2.62
CA ARG A 293 15.00 9.03 -2.25
C ARG A 293 13.90 8.00 -1.98
N ARG A 294 14.24 6.71 -1.99
CA ARG A 294 13.26 5.64 -1.81
C ARG A 294 12.79 5.50 -0.38
N ILE A 295 13.65 5.79 0.60
CA ILE A 295 13.31 5.74 2.02
C ILE A 295 12.93 7.15 2.46
N GLN A 296 11.80 7.24 3.14
CA GLN A 296 11.33 8.45 3.79
C GLN A 296 11.37 8.24 5.29
N TYR A 297 11.98 9.18 5.99
CA TYR A 297 12.14 9.15 7.44
C TYR A 297 11.10 10.02 8.10
N PHE A 298 10.51 9.52 9.18
CA PHE A 298 9.46 10.21 9.90
C PHE A 298 9.81 10.29 11.38
N GLN A 299 9.85 11.51 11.90
CA GLN A 299 10.06 11.79 13.31
C GLN A 299 8.73 11.80 14.05
N ALA A 300 8.48 10.75 14.83
CA ALA A 300 7.23 10.59 15.56
C ALA A 300 7.07 11.58 16.73
N GLU A 301 8.16 12.15 17.23
CA GLU A 301 8.13 13.18 18.27
C GLU A 301 7.45 14.47 17.79
N ILE A 302 7.73 14.88 16.55
CA ILE A 302 7.27 16.15 15.99
C ILE A 302 6.29 15.99 14.85
N GLY A 303 6.03 14.74 14.41
CA GLY A 303 5.08 14.42 13.34
C GLY A 303 5.49 14.91 11.95
N LYS A 304 6.77 14.87 11.63
CA LYS A 304 7.29 15.40 10.36
C LYS A 304 8.14 14.38 9.62
N PHE A 305 8.09 14.46 8.30
CA PHE A 305 9.07 13.81 7.44
C PHE A 305 10.33 14.64 7.38
N GLU A 306 11.43 14.06 7.84
CA GLU A 306 12.76 14.68 7.86
C GLU A 306 13.63 13.97 6.82
N ASN A 307 13.92 14.66 5.71
CA ASN A 307 14.76 14.08 4.66
C ASN A 307 16.22 13.91 5.10
N ASP A 308 16.65 14.67 6.10
CA ASP A 308 18.05 14.74 6.54
C ASP A 308 18.42 13.66 7.57
N GLU A 309 17.47 12.90 8.09
CA GLU A 309 17.74 11.85 9.08
C GLU A 309 18.68 10.78 8.54
N GLY A 310 18.46 10.32 7.32
CA GLY A 310 19.37 9.39 6.64
C GLY A 310 20.72 10.00 6.31
N TYR A 311 20.84 11.35 6.36
CA TYR A 311 22.08 12.07 6.17
C TYR A 311 22.89 12.19 7.48
N HIS A 312 22.21 12.40 8.59
CA HIS A 312 22.85 12.59 9.89
C HIS A 312 23.17 11.27 10.60
N TYR A 313 22.40 10.23 10.35
CA TYR A 313 22.54 8.93 11.00
C TYR A 313 22.85 7.83 9.99
N TYR A 314 23.56 6.82 10.42
CA TYR A 314 23.65 5.56 9.70
C TYR A 314 22.90 4.49 10.51
N PRO A 315 22.03 3.70 9.90
CA PRO A 315 21.25 2.71 10.62
C PRO A 315 22.11 1.54 11.05
N VAL A 316 21.81 1.06 12.23
CA VAL A 316 22.40 -0.15 12.80
C VAL A 316 21.38 -1.28 12.74
N VAL A 317 20.14 -0.97 13.05
CA VAL A 317 19.02 -1.92 13.04
C VAL A 317 17.79 -1.28 12.40
N ALA A 318 17.08 -2.04 11.61
CA ALA A 318 15.74 -1.70 11.16
C ALA A 318 14.81 -2.89 11.38
N TYR A 319 13.57 -2.63 11.82
CA TYR A 319 12.52 -3.63 11.87
C TYR A 319 11.20 -3.05 11.35
N PHE A 320 10.43 -3.86 10.65
CA PHE A 320 9.19 -3.45 10.00
C PHE A 320 8.24 -4.63 9.81
#